data_5a9e1dbd825dfad1e3505063684e871c
#
_entry.id   5a9e1dbd825dfad1e3505063684e871c
#
_cell.length_a   1.000
_cell.length_b   1.000
_cell.length_c   1.000
_cell.angle_alpha   90.00
_cell.angle_beta   90.00
_cell.angle_gamma   90.00
#
_symmetry.space_group_name_H-M   'P 1'
#
loop_
_entity.id
_entity.type
_entity.pdbx_description
1 polymer ?
#
loop_
_entity_poly.entity_id
_entity_poly.type
_entity_poly.pdbx_seq_one_letter_code
_entity_poly.pdbx_strand_id
1 'polypeptide(L)'
;VERVALDTTFLIDLQREHAHPRRPRGALAYLRAHPTTSLAIPAVALGEYLEGFDVPDGPLAQTLVRSLEVLSIDARAAVRYARISRALRASGRAIGANDLWIGVTALAAGLPLLTSNVEHFRRIPDLHVLSYA
;
A
#
# COMPACT_ATOMS: atom_id res chain seq x y z
N VAL A 1 6.72 18.36 -2.75
CA VAL A 1 6.75 17.01 -3.35
C VAL A 1 5.64 16.18 -2.73
N GLU A 2 4.76 15.66 -3.55
CA GLU A 2 3.74 14.74 -3.07
C GLU A 2 4.36 13.43 -2.64
N ARG A 3 3.81 12.87 -1.56
CA ARG A 3 4.14 11.52 -1.09
C ARG A 3 2.86 10.70 -1.04
N VAL A 4 2.93 9.47 -1.52
CA VAL A 4 1.83 8.51 -1.42
C VAL A 4 2.32 7.19 -0.84
N ALA A 5 1.47 6.51 -0.11
CA ALA A 5 1.72 5.15 0.35
C ALA A 5 1.16 4.16 -0.67
N LEU A 6 1.88 3.08 -0.90
CA LEU A 6 1.49 2.04 -1.84
C LEU A 6 0.85 0.85 -1.13
N ASP A 7 -0.26 0.40 -1.65
CA ASP A 7 -0.76 -0.94 -1.37
C ASP A 7 0.03 -1.96 -2.20
N THR A 8 0.05 -3.20 -1.76
CA THR A 8 0.73 -4.32 -2.44
C THR A 8 0.29 -4.46 -3.90
N THR A 9 -0.98 -4.20 -4.20
CA THR A 9 -1.55 -4.33 -5.55
C THR A 9 -0.83 -3.46 -6.57
N PHE A 10 -0.36 -2.27 -6.18
CA PHE A 10 0.35 -1.38 -7.10
C PHE A 10 1.63 -2.03 -7.63
N LEU A 11 2.46 -2.58 -6.74
CA LEU A 11 3.71 -3.23 -7.13
C LEU A 11 3.46 -4.50 -7.96
N ILE A 12 2.45 -5.25 -7.60
CA ILE A 12 2.05 -6.46 -8.36
C ILE A 12 1.60 -6.07 -9.76
N ASP A 13 0.75 -5.05 -9.89
CA ASP A 13 0.27 -4.60 -11.19
C ASP A 13 1.39 -4.01 -12.03
N LEU A 14 2.30 -3.25 -11.43
CA LEU A 14 3.46 -2.71 -12.12
C LEU A 14 4.34 -3.85 -12.69
N GLN A 15 4.58 -4.88 -11.90
CA GLN A 15 5.32 -6.06 -12.33
C GLN A 15 4.62 -6.80 -13.47
N ARG A 16 3.30 -6.96 -13.37
CA ARG A 16 2.50 -7.61 -14.41
C ARG A 16 2.50 -6.82 -15.71
N GLU A 17 2.42 -5.50 -15.64
CA GLU A 17 2.51 -4.64 -16.82
C GLU A 17 3.87 -4.75 -17.50
N HIS A 18 4.95 -4.84 -16.69
CA HIS A 18 6.29 -5.02 -17.22
C HIS A 18 6.43 -6.34 -17.97
N ALA A 19 5.85 -7.43 -17.45
CA ALA A 19 5.84 -8.73 -18.09
C ALA A 19 4.90 -8.80 -19.31
N HIS A 20 3.82 -8.03 -19.30
CA HIS A 20 2.79 -8.00 -20.33
C HIS A 20 2.43 -6.58 -20.73
N PRO A 21 3.29 -5.87 -21.51
CA PRO A 21 3.08 -4.44 -21.81
C PRO A 21 1.78 -4.12 -22.55
N ARG A 22 1.18 -5.11 -23.21
CA ARG A 22 -0.09 -4.94 -23.93
C ARG A 22 -1.32 -5.07 -23.03
N ARG A 23 -1.14 -5.35 -21.76
CA ARG A 23 -2.22 -5.47 -20.77
C ARG A 23 -2.04 -4.45 -19.65
N PRO A 24 -2.32 -3.16 -19.92
CA PRO A 24 -2.14 -2.11 -18.92
C PRO A 24 -3.09 -2.29 -17.74
N ARG A 25 -2.61 -1.93 -16.55
CA ARG A 25 -3.35 -1.99 -15.30
C ARG A 25 -3.42 -0.64 -14.59
N GLY A 26 -2.82 0.38 -15.18
CA GLY A 26 -2.82 1.74 -14.68
C GLY A 26 -1.62 2.12 -13.83
N ALA A 27 -0.81 1.17 -13.34
CA ALA A 27 0.32 1.48 -12.46
C ALA A 27 1.40 2.30 -13.18
N LEU A 28 1.83 1.86 -14.34
CA LEU A 28 2.84 2.57 -15.12
C LEU A 28 2.32 3.94 -15.59
N ALA A 29 1.07 4.01 -16.01
CA ALA A 29 0.45 5.27 -16.41
C ALA A 29 0.42 6.27 -15.25
N TYR A 30 0.14 5.81 -14.03
CA TYR A 30 0.19 6.64 -12.83
C TYR A 30 1.59 7.22 -12.62
N LEU A 31 2.63 6.39 -12.68
CA LEU A 31 4.01 6.85 -12.51
C LEU A 31 4.40 7.89 -13.55
N ARG A 32 4.00 7.70 -14.80
CA ARG A 32 4.28 8.65 -15.89
C ARG A 32 3.56 9.98 -15.69
N ALA A 33 2.34 9.94 -15.16
CA ALA A 33 1.56 11.15 -14.88
C ALA A 33 2.02 11.88 -13.62
N HIS A 34 2.74 11.21 -12.73
CA HIS A 34 3.17 11.75 -11.44
C HIS A 34 4.69 11.57 -11.23
N PRO A 35 5.53 12.13 -12.12
CA PRO A 35 6.98 11.83 -12.11
C PRO A 35 7.73 12.35 -10.88
N THR A 36 7.15 13.28 -10.14
CA THR A 36 7.78 13.87 -8.95
C THR A 36 7.21 13.34 -7.63
N THR A 37 6.27 12.41 -7.69
CA THR A 37 5.67 11.82 -6.48
C THR A 37 6.64 10.86 -5.82
N SER A 38 6.84 11.03 -4.52
CA SER A 38 7.61 10.08 -3.71
C SER A 38 6.74 8.92 -3.26
N LEU A 39 7.28 7.72 -3.36
CA LEU A 39 6.56 6.49 -3.01
C LEU A 39 7.03 5.96 -1.68
N ALA A 40 6.09 5.69 -0.79
CA ALA A 40 6.33 5.01 0.48
C ALA A 40 5.54 3.71 0.50
N ILE A 41 5.96 2.74 1.29
CA ILE A 41 5.25 1.48 1.41
C ILE A 41 5.10 1.09 2.88
N PRO A 42 3.88 0.82 3.34
CA PRO A 42 3.69 0.23 4.66
C PRO A 42 4.43 -1.10 4.80
N ALA A 43 5.05 -1.33 5.95
CA ALA A 43 5.85 -2.53 6.17
C ALA A 43 5.08 -3.83 5.88
N VAL A 44 3.80 -3.90 6.22
CA VAL A 44 2.97 -5.07 5.94
C VAL A 44 2.82 -5.30 4.44
N ALA A 45 2.58 -4.25 3.65
CA ALA A 45 2.49 -4.36 2.20
C ALA A 45 3.82 -4.81 1.58
N LEU A 46 4.93 -4.28 2.09
CA LEU A 46 6.25 -4.72 1.65
C LEU A 46 6.46 -6.21 1.94
N GLY A 47 6.10 -6.66 3.14
CA GLY A 47 6.21 -8.08 3.51
C GLY A 47 5.39 -8.99 2.60
N GLU A 48 4.16 -8.60 2.29
CA GLU A 48 3.31 -9.34 1.35
C GLU A 48 3.94 -9.43 -0.05
N TYR A 49 4.52 -8.33 -0.50
CA TYR A 49 5.15 -8.31 -1.82
C TYR A 49 6.41 -9.17 -1.87
N LEU A 50 7.26 -9.06 -0.86
CA LEU A 50 8.51 -9.83 -0.76
C LEU A 50 8.27 -11.33 -0.61
N GLU A 51 7.14 -11.73 -0.02
CA GLU A 51 6.78 -13.15 0.09
C GLU A 51 6.72 -13.83 -1.27
N GLY A 52 6.41 -13.10 -2.33
CA GLY A 52 6.39 -13.61 -3.70
C GLY A 52 7.77 -13.79 -4.34
N PHE A 53 8.85 -13.38 -3.68
CA PHE A 53 10.21 -13.54 -4.20
C PHE A 53 10.77 -14.90 -3.78
N ASP A 54 11.53 -15.55 -4.67
CA ASP A 54 12.22 -16.81 -4.34
C ASP A 54 13.20 -16.62 -3.19
N VAL A 55 13.86 -15.44 -3.15
CA VAL A 55 14.79 -15.04 -2.09
C VAL A 55 14.38 -13.67 -1.57
N PRO A 56 13.52 -13.61 -0.50
CA PRO A 56 12.99 -12.34 -0.01
C PRO A 56 14.03 -11.35 0.51
N ASP A 57 15.21 -11.80 0.90
CA ASP A 57 16.34 -10.96 1.32
C ASP A 57 17.49 -10.95 0.30
N GLY A 58 17.24 -11.41 -0.92
CA GLY A 58 18.22 -11.44 -1.99
C GLY A 58 18.46 -10.06 -2.63
N PRO A 59 19.37 -10.00 -3.64
CA PRO A 59 19.76 -8.72 -4.24
C PRO A 59 18.62 -7.91 -4.84
N LEU A 60 17.67 -8.57 -5.51
CA LEU A 60 16.51 -7.88 -6.11
C LEU A 60 15.61 -7.28 -5.04
N ALA A 61 15.31 -8.06 -3.99
CA ALA A 61 14.51 -7.60 -2.86
C ALA A 61 15.18 -6.43 -2.15
N GLN A 62 16.49 -6.50 -1.91
CA GLN A 62 17.23 -5.42 -1.27
C GLN A 62 17.25 -4.15 -2.11
N THR A 63 17.34 -4.26 -3.43
CA THR A 63 17.27 -3.11 -4.33
C THR A 63 15.93 -2.42 -4.21
N LEU A 64 14.84 -3.19 -4.18
CA LEU A 64 13.49 -2.66 -4.00
C LEU A 64 13.35 -1.94 -2.66
N VAL A 65 13.77 -2.59 -1.57
CA VAL A 65 13.69 -2.02 -0.22
C VAL A 65 14.43 -0.68 -0.13
N ARG A 66 15.58 -0.56 -0.78
CA ARG A 66 16.35 0.69 -0.79
C ARG A 66 15.72 1.78 -1.64
N SER A 67 14.93 1.42 -2.64
CA SER A 67 14.30 2.39 -3.56
C SER A 67 13.00 2.99 -3.00
N LEU A 68 12.47 2.44 -1.92
CA LEU A 68 11.21 2.86 -1.31
C LEU A 68 11.43 3.34 0.12
N GLU A 69 10.63 4.33 0.53
CA GLU A 69 10.51 4.68 1.94
C GLU A 69 9.60 3.66 2.62
N VAL A 70 10.11 2.94 3.61
CA VAL A 70 9.32 1.95 4.33
C VAL A 70 8.67 2.61 5.55
N LEU A 71 7.35 2.50 5.65
CA LEU A 71 6.59 3.02 6.78
C LEU A 71 6.46 1.93 7.84
N SER A 72 7.04 2.19 9.01
CA SER A 72 6.99 1.27 10.15
C SER A 72 5.65 1.36 10.88
N ILE A 73 5.31 0.30 11.61
CA ILE A 73 4.18 0.30 12.53
C ILE A 73 4.69 0.80 13.89
N ASP A 74 4.19 1.94 14.33
CA ASP A 74 4.51 2.51 15.62
C ASP A 74 3.30 2.47 16.58
N ALA A 75 3.46 3.03 17.78
CA ALA A 75 2.40 3.03 18.78
C ALA A 75 1.15 3.78 18.31
N ARG A 76 1.31 4.87 17.55
CA ARG A 76 0.16 5.61 17.00
C ARG A 76 -0.63 4.76 16.02
N ALA A 77 0.07 4.04 15.15
CA ALA A 77 -0.58 3.12 14.22
C ALA A 77 -1.31 2.00 14.97
N ALA A 78 -0.70 1.44 16.01
CA ALA A 78 -1.30 0.39 16.82
C ALA A 78 -2.59 0.85 17.52
N VAL A 79 -2.61 2.06 18.09
CA VAL A 79 -3.80 2.62 18.72
C VAL A 79 -4.91 2.84 17.69
N ARG A 80 -4.58 3.39 16.54
CA ARG A 80 -5.57 3.60 15.46
C ARG A 80 -6.11 2.27 14.93
N TYR A 81 -5.24 1.28 14.78
CA TYR A 81 -5.66 -0.07 14.39
C TYR A 81 -6.74 -0.60 15.35
N ALA A 82 -6.48 -0.54 16.65
CA ALA A 82 -7.40 -1.06 17.65
C ALA A 82 -8.76 -0.36 17.59
N ARG A 83 -8.78 0.97 17.49
CA ARG A 83 -10.02 1.76 17.41
C ARG A 83 -10.81 1.45 16.13
N ILE A 84 -10.13 1.47 15.00
CA ILE A 84 -10.80 1.30 13.70
C ILE A 84 -11.27 -0.13 13.54
N SER A 85 -10.47 -1.11 13.95
CA SER A 85 -10.86 -2.52 13.91
C SER A 85 -12.15 -2.76 14.71
N ARG A 86 -12.23 -2.21 15.92
CA ARG A 86 -13.44 -2.34 16.76
C ARG A 86 -14.64 -1.68 16.12
N ALA A 87 -14.47 -0.48 15.59
CA ALA A 87 -15.56 0.25 14.95
C ALA A 87 -16.08 -0.47 13.69
N LEU A 88 -15.19 -1.00 12.86
CA LEU A 88 -15.56 -1.73 11.65
C LEU A 88 -16.30 -3.04 11.99
N ARG A 89 -15.82 -3.78 13.00
CA ARG A 89 -16.52 -4.99 13.46
C ARG A 89 -17.90 -4.67 13.98
N ALA A 90 -18.03 -3.62 14.80
CA ALA A 90 -19.33 -3.23 15.37
C ALA A 90 -20.33 -2.83 14.30
N SER A 91 -19.90 -2.26 13.18
CA SER A 91 -20.74 -1.84 12.05
C SER A 91 -20.92 -2.92 10.98
N GLY A 92 -20.35 -4.11 11.16
CA GLY A 92 -20.41 -5.18 10.16
C GLY A 92 -19.59 -4.90 8.90
N ARG A 93 -18.56 -4.04 8.99
CA ARG A 93 -17.75 -3.61 7.85
C ARG A 93 -16.27 -4.02 7.97
N ALA A 94 -16.00 -5.08 8.70
CA ALA A 94 -14.64 -5.56 8.91
C ALA A 94 -13.93 -5.83 7.58
N ILE A 95 -12.64 -5.54 7.56
CA ILE A 95 -11.73 -5.89 6.46
C ILE A 95 -10.63 -6.80 7.00
N GLY A 96 -9.88 -7.45 6.10
CA GLY A 96 -8.78 -8.33 6.51
C GLY A 96 -7.72 -7.58 7.32
N ALA A 97 -7.06 -8.30 8.22
CA ALA A 97 -6.08 -7.71 9.14
C ALA A 97 -4.93 -7.04 8.39
N ASN A 98 -4.39 -7.67 7.34
CA ASN A 98 -3.29 -7.08 6.58
C ASN A 98 -3.70 -5.77 5.91
N ASP A 99 -4.86 -5.73 5.26
CA ASP A 99 -5.37 -4.51 4.64
C ASP A 99 -5.59 -3.42 5.68
N LEU A 100 -6.12 -3.78 6.85
CA LEU A 100 -6.31 -2.82 7.92
C LEU A 100 -4.96 -2.24 8.40
N TRP A 101 -3.95 -3.08 8.59
CA TRP A 101 -2.61 -2.61 8.95
C TRP A 101 -2.01 -1.70 7.88
N ILE A 102 -2.16 -2.05 6.61
CA ILE A 102 -1.68 -1.24 5.49
C ILE A 102 -2.33 0.14 5.52
N GLY A 103 -3.64 0.20 5.58
CA GLY A 103 -4.37 1.47 5.57
C GLY A 103 -4.10 2.32 6.80
N VAL A 104 -4.06 1.71 7.98
CA VAL A 104 -3.81 2.42 9.24
C VAL A 104 -2.37 2.95 9.30
N THR A 105 -1.41 2.21 8.76
CA THR A 105 -0.01 2.68 8.70
C THR A 105 0.11 3.91 7.81
N ALA A 106 -0.53 3.92 6.65
CA ALA A 106 -0.60 5.09 5.77
C ALA A 106 -1.27 6.27 6.48
N LEU A 107 -2.41 6.03 7.13
CA LEU A 107 -3.13 7.05 7.88
C LEU A 107 -2.29 7.66 8.99
N ALA A 108 -1.60 6.84 9.78
CA ALA A 108 -0.73 7.31 10.85
C ALA A 108 0.46 8.13 10.34
N ALA A 109 0.92 7.85 9.14
CA ALA A 109 1.97 8.63 8.48
C ALA A 109 1.44 9.91 7.79
N GLY A 110 0.13 10.13 7.79
CA GLY A 110 -0.49 11.28 7.14
C GLY A 110 -0.44 11.23 5.61
N LEU A 111 -0.37 10.03 5.03
CA LEU A 111 -0.26 9.84 3.59
C LEU A 111 -1.53 9.24 2.99
N PRO A 112 -1.88 9.66 1.75
CA PRO A 112 -2.91 8.95 1.00
C PRO A 112 -2.40 7.56 0.60
N LEU A 113 -3.33 6.63 0.42
CA LEU A 113 -3.02 5.27 -0.01
C LEU A 113 -3.42 5.07 -1.47
N LEU A 114 -2.47 4.64 -2.28
CA LEU A 114 -2.67 4.35 -3.70
C LEU A 114 -2.93 2.85 -3.86
N THR A 115 -4.10 2.51 -4.38
CA THR A 115 -4.55 1.11 -4.46
C THR A 115 -5.53 0.89 -5.61
N SER A 116 -5.63 -0.33 -6.08
CA SER A 116 -6.74 -0.75 -6.96
C SER A 116 -7.95 -1.25 -6.16
N ASN A 117 -7.78 -1.52 -4.86
CA ASN A 117 -8.82 -2.06 -3.99
C ASN A 117 -9.51 -0.96 -3.18
N VAL A 118 -10.08 0.01 -3.88
CA VAL A 118 -10.64 1.23 -3.30
C VAL A 118 -11.75 0.92 -2.30
N GLU A 119 -12.63 -0.04 -2.61
CA GLU A 119 -13.78 -0.37 -1.76
C GLU A 119 -13.40 -0.81 -0.35
N HIS A 120 -12.36 -1.62 -0.20
CA HIS A 120 -11.91 -2.04 1.13
C HIS A 120 -11.35 -0.87 1.93
N PHE A 121 -10.44 -0.12 1.33
CA PHE A 121 -9.73 0.93 2.05
C PHE A 121 -10.59 2.15 2.35
N ARG A 122 -11.65 2.39 1.59
CA ARG A 122 -12.64 3.45 1.89
C ARG A 122 -13.39 3.22 3.19
N ARG A 123 -13.40 2.00 3.72
CA ARG A 123 -14.01 1.70 5.01
C ARG A 123 -13.23 2.28 6.18
N ILE A 124 -11.95 2.61 5.98
CA ILE A 124 -11.11 3.19 7.01
C ILE A 124 -11.40 4.68 7.11
N PRO A 125 -11.91 5.17 8.27
CA PRO A 125 -12.19 6.59 8.44
C PRO A 125 -10.95 7.45 8.27
N ASP A 126 -11.11 8.62 7.66
CA ASP A 126 -10.08 9.64 7.44
C ASP A 126 -8.93 9.25 6.51
N LEU A 127 -8.91 8.04 6.01
CA LEU A 127 -7.91 7.64 5.03
C LEU A 127 -8.28 8.18 3.65
N HIS A 128 -7.38 8.96 3.05
CA HIS A 128 -7.55 9.39 1.67
C HIS A 128 -7.07 8.26 0.75
N VAL A 129 -8.01 7.71 -0.03
CA VAL A 129 -7.74 6.59 -0.93
C VAL A 129 -7.69 7.10 -2.36
N LEU A 130 -6.59 6.78 -3.05
CA LEU A 130 -6.38 7.13 -4.45
C LEU A 130 -6.40 5.86 -5.31
N SER A 131 -7.11 5.93 -6.42
CA SER A 131 -7.10 4.84 -7.41
C SER A 131 -6.08 5.15 -8.51
N TYR A 132 -5.39 4.14 -8.97
CA TYR A 132 -4.54 4.23 -10.16
C TYR A 132 -5.12 3.45 -11.35
N ALA A 133 -6.14 2.66 -11.09
CA ALA A 133 -6.76 1.82 -12.12
C ALA A 133 -7.97 2.49 -12.77
#